data_c49ec545b7e0bd0ab4d7295324c7e90f
#
_entry.id   c49ec545b7e0bd0ab4d7295324c7e90f
#
_cell.length_a   1.000
_cell.length_b   1.000
_cell.length_c   1.000
_cell.angle_alpha   90.00
_cell.angle_beta   90.00
_cell.angle_gamma   90.00
#
_symmetry.space_group_name_H-M   'P 1'
#
loop_
_entity.id
_entity.type
_entity.pdbx_description
1 polymer ?
#
loop_
_entity_poly.entity_id
_entity_poly.type
_entity_poly.pdbx_seq_one_letter_code
_entity_poly.pdbx_strand_id
1 'polypeptide(L)'
;MDLEGTEICEWFNSIGVTAILLKYRVPPLPGKLRYELPLQDAQRALGLVRLNAVKWGIKPDHIGIMGFSAGGHLSALVSTTNEKRTYPRVDAADDVSCRPDFTILTYPAYLIDEKQQGKLTDEIKVNAKTPPTFIFQTEDDPVNVENALYYYLALKQAKVRAEMHLYPTGGHGYGIRSTTGGTGVYKELIAKWMVGNKL
;
A
#
# COMPACT_ATOMS: atom_id res chain seq x y z
N MET A 1 7.49 -13.70 -8.25
CA MET A 1 6.48 -12.64 -7.99
C MET A 1 5.05 -13.17 -7.97
N ASP A 2 4.85 -14.48 -7.89
CA ASP A 2 3.50 -15.02 -8.03
C ASP A 2 2.68 -14.75 -6.78
N LEU A 3 3.25 -15.04 -5.61
CA LEU A 3 2.63 -15.00 -4.30
C LEU A 3 2.08 -13.60 -3.90
N GLU A 4 2.86 -12.54 -4.12
CA GLU A 4 2.54 -11.15 -3.79
C GLU A 4 2.23 -10.30 -5.04
N GLY A 5 2.03 -10.93 -6.19
CA GLY A 5 1.83 -10.28 -7.48
C GLY A 5 0.65 -10.85 -8.24
N THR A 6 0.89 -11.85 -9.08
CA THR A 6 -0.16 -12.39 -9.96
C THR A 6 -1.31 -13.01 -9.18
N GLU A 7 -1.04 -13.79 -8.13
CA GLU A 7 -2.06 -14.45 -7.34
C GLU A 7 -3.02 -13.47 -6.65
N ILE A 8 -2.51 -12.35 -6.11
CA ILE A 8 -3.38 -11.32 -5.50
C ILE A 8 -4.21 -10.59 -6.56
N CYS A 9 -3.65 -10.36 -7.76
CA CYS A 9 -4.41 -9.78 -8.87
C CYS A 9 -5.55 -10.71 -9.32
N GLU A 10 -5.28 -12.01 -9.44
CA GLU A 10 -6.29 -13.02 -9.77
C GLU A 10 -7.41 -13.06 -8.72
N TRP A 11 -7.05 -13.00 -7.43
CA TRP A 11 -8.03 -12.96 -6.37
C TRP A 11 -8.91 -11.68 -6.44
N PHE A 12 -8.32 -10.50 -6.61
CA PHE A 12 -9.10 -9.27 -6.77
C PHE A 12 -10.04 -9.35 -7.97
N ASN A 13 -9.57 -9.88 -9.11
CA ASN A 13 -10.40 -10.08 -10.29
C ASN A 13 -11.58 -11.04 -10.00
N SER A 14 -11.37 -12.07 -9.18
CA SER A 14 -12.41 -13.02 -8.80
C SER A 14 -13.55 -12.41 -7.97
N ILE A 15 -13.29 -11.27 -7.32
CA ILE A 15 -14.30 -10.51 -6.56
C ILE A 15 -14.75 -9.23 -7.26
N GLY A 16 -14.48 -9.10 -8.58
CA GLY A 16 -14.95 -7.99 -9.42
C GLY A 16 -14.11 -6.71 -9.31
N VAL A 17 -12.90 -6.78 -8.78
CA VAL A 17 -11.98 -5.65 -8.68
C VAL A 17 -10.90 -5.77 -9.75
N THR A 18 -10.77 -4.76 -10.61
CA THR A 18 -9.68 -4.70 -11.60
C THR A 18 -8.36 -4.50 -10.89
N ALA A 19 -7.41 -5.42 -11.08
CA ALA A 19 -6.09 -5.35 -10.48
C ALA A 19 -4.99 -5.14 -11.53
N ILE A 20 -4.03 -4.27 -11.22
CA ILE A 20 -2.90 -3.92 -12.08
C ILE A 20 -1.62 -4.15 -11.29
N LEU A 21 -0.78 -5.07 -11.76
CA LEU A 21 0.51 -5.35 -11.13
C LEU A 21 1.56 -4.35 -11.57
N LEU A 22 2.10 -3.61 -10.59
CA LEU A 22 3.21 -2.69 -10.81
C LEU A 22 4.55 -3.37 -10.57
N LYS A 23 5.36 -3.49 -11.63
CA LYS A 23 6.79 -3.82 -11.52
C LYS A 23 7.58 -2.52 -11.46
N TYR A 24 7.95 -2.09 -10.26
CA TYR A 24 8.74 -0.88 -10.04
C TYR A 24 10.25 -1.13 -10.10
N ARG A 25 11.03 -0.08 -10.32
CA ARG A 25 12.48 -0.14 -10.51
C ARG A 25 13.23 -0.47 -9.22
N VAL A 26 13.99 -1.55 -9.23
CA VAL A 26 14.93 -2.00 -8.19
C VAL A 26 16.13 -2.66 -8.89
N PRO A 27 17.33 -2.67 -8.32
CA PRO A 27 17.78 -2.02 -7.08
C PRO A 27 17.88 -0.49 -7.20
N PRO A 28 18.12 0.25 -6.11
CA PRO A 28 18.35 1.68 -6.17
C PRO A 28 19.61 2.02 -6.99
N LEU A 29 19.59 3.13 -7.69
CA LEU A 29 20.77 3.65 -8.37
C LEU A 29 21.79 4.21 -7.35
N PRO A 30 23.10 4.19 -7.65
CA PRO A 30 24.11 4.81 -6.80
C PRO A 30 23.76 6.26 -6.45
N GLY A 31 23.88 6.62 -5.18
CA GLY A 31 23.58 7.95 -4.67
C GLY A 31 22.09 8.30 -4.55
N LYS A 32 21.18 7.37 -4.87
CA LYS A 32 19.74 7.53 -4.71
C LYS A 32 19.22 6.81 -3.48
N LEU A 33 18.17 7.37 -2.87
CA LEU A 33 17.45 6.68 -1.81
C LEU A 33 16.72 5.47 -2.40
N ARG A 34 16.64 4.37 -1.66
CA ARG A 34 16.07 3.09 -2.14
C ARG A 34 14.62 3.22 -2.61
N TYR A 35 13.88 4.20 -2.09
CA TYR A 35 12.47 4.42 -2.43
C TYR A 35 12.23 5.46 -3.53
N GLU A 36 13.25 6.20 -3.95
CA GLU A 36 13.08 7.34 -4.88
C GLU A 36 12.51 6.91 -6.23
N LEU A 37 13.11 5.92 -6.89
CA LEU A 37 12.61 5.42 -8.17
C LEU A 37 11.29 4.65 -8.02
N PRO A 38 11.13 3.74 -7.03
CA PRO A 38 9.85 3.10 -6.77
C PRO A 38 8.69 4.09 -6.56
N LEU A 39 8.92 5.18 -5.82
CA LEU A 39 7.90 6.21 -5.60
C LEU A 39 7.48 6.89 -6.90
N GLN A 40 8.44 7.25 -7.76
CA GLN A 40 8.15 7.83 -9.08
C GLN A 40 7.31 6.88 -9.92
N ASP A 41 7.65 5.58 -9.91
CA ASP A 41 6.93 4.55 -10.66
C ASP A 41 5.50 4.37 -10.14
N ALA A 42 5.30 4.35 -8.83
CA ALA A 42 3.97 4.25 -8.23
C ALA A 42 3.12 5.50 -8.50
N GLN A 43 3.67 6.69 -8.37
CA GLN A 43 2.99 7.94 -8.72
C GLN A 43 2.60 7.97 -10.21
N ARG A 44 3.50 7.51 -11.09
CA ARG A 44 3.25 7.42 -12.52
C ARG A 44 2.16 6.41 -12.84
N ALA A 45 2.22 5.21 -12.27
CA ALA A 45 1.23 4.16 -12.47
C ALA A 45 -0.18 4.62 -12.05
N LEU A 46 -0.33 5.23 -10.87
CA LEU A 46 -1.61 5.77 -10.40
C LEU A 46 -2.17 6.83 -11.36
N GLY A 47 -1.31 7.73 -11.87
CA GLY A 47 -1.72 8.71 -12.88
C GLY A 47 -2.19 8.07 -14.18
N LEU A 48 -1.46 7.08 -14.70
CA LEU A 48 -1.84 6.34 -15.91
C LEU A 48 -3.16 5.60 -15.74
N VAL A 49 -3.36 4.93 -14.60
CA VAL A 49 -4.62 4.23 -14.31
C VAL A 49 -5.78 5.23 -14.24
N ARG A 50 -5.61 6.34 -13.54
CA ARG A 50 -6.65 7.37 -13.38
C ARG A 50 -7.00 8.05 -14.70
N LEU A 51 -6.00 8.37 -15.53
CA LEU A 51 -6.23 8.95 -16.86
C LEU A 51 -7.04 8.01 -17.76
N ASN A 52 -6.77 6.72 -17.69
CA ASN A 52 -7.43 5.72 -18.53
C ASN A 52 -8.64 5.04 -17.86
N ALA A 53 -9.02 5.46 -16.66
CA ALA A 53 -10.03 4.78 -15.85
C ALA A 53 -11.34 4.54 -16.61
N VAL A 54 -11.90 5.57 -17.20
CA VAL A 54 -13.16 5.46 -17.98
C VAL A 54 -13.01 4.50 -19.15
N LYS A 55 -11.90 4.58 -19.91
CA LYS A 55 -11.62 3.68 -21.04
C LYS A 55 -11.52 2.21 -20.60
N TRP A 56 -11.03 1.96 -19.39
CA TRP A 56 -10.84 0.61 -18.85
C TRP A 56 -12.02 0.12 -17.99
N GLY A 57 -13.09 0.90 -17.90
CA GLY A 57 -14.26 0.56 -17.07
C GLY A 57 -14.00 0.67 -15.57
N ILE A 58 -13.00 1.44 -15.16
CA ILE A 58 -12.61 1.68 -13.77
C ILE A 58 -13.25 2.98 -13.29
N LYS A 59 -13.72 3.02 -12.05
CA LYS A 59 -14.17 4.25 -11.40
C LYS A 59 -12.97 5.11 -11.03
N PRO A 60 -12.84 6.35 -11.54
CA PRO A 60 -11.64 7.16 -11.35
C PRO A 60 -11.39 7.64 -9.91
N ASP A 61 -12.40 7.55 -9.06
CA ASP A 61 -12.42 7.90 -7.64
C ASP A 61 -12.37 6.69 -6.70
N HIS A 62 -12.11 5.49 -7.25
CA HIS A 62 -12.01 4.21 -6.51
C HIS A 62 -10.72 3.46 -6.87
N ILE A 63 -9.60 4.16 -6.98
CA ILE A 63 -8.31 3.59 -7.35
C ILE A 63 -7.45 3.47 -6.09
N GLY A 64 -7.25 2.25 -5.62
CA GLY A 64 -6.42 1.96 -4.45
C GLY A 64 -5.00 1.54 -4.79
N ILE A 65 -4.21 1.41 -3.75
CA ILE A 65 -2.89 0.79 -3.81
C ILE A 65 -2.78 -0.28 -2.73
N MET A 66 -2.21 -1.42 -3.09
CA MET A 66 -1.89 -2.50 -2.14
C MET A 66 -0.42 -2.85 -2.22
N GLY A 67 0.18 -3.17 -1.08
CA GLY A 67 1.55 -3.63 -1.03
C GLY A 67 1.85 -4.54 0.15
N PHE A 68 2.82 -5.43 -0.09
CA PHE A 68 3.36 -6.40 0.84
C PHE A 68 4.77 -6.01 1.24
N SER A 69 5.17 -6.17 2.48
CA SER A 69 6.56 -5.97 2.92
C SER A 69 7.15 -4.63 2.44
N ALA A 70 8.18 -4.64 1.61
CA ALA A 70 8.73 -3.45 0.96
C ALA A 70 7.73 -2.75 0.03
N GLY A 71 6.82 -3.49 -0.62
CA GLY A 71 5.69 -2.93 -1.36
C GLY A 71 4.68 -2.23 -0.45
N GLY A 72 4.55 -2.69 0.80
CA GLY A 72 3.80 -2.01 1.86
C GLY A 72 4.40 -0.65 2.21
N HIS A 73 5.74 -0.56 2.34
CA HIS A 73 6.43 0.73 2.47
C HIS A 73 6.11 1.66 1.30
N LEU A 74 6.26 1.17 0.06
CA LEU A 74 5.97 1.98 -1.14
C LEU A 74 4.52 2.47 -1.16
N SER A 75 3.57 1.61 -0.79
CA SER A 75 2.15 1.96 -0.74
C SER A 75 1.86 3.03 0.33
N ALA A 76 2.46 2.90 1.52
CA ALA A 76 2.37 3.92 2.57
C ALA A 76 3.03 5.25 2.13
N LEU A 77 4.20 5.16 1.48
CA LEU A 77 4.93 6.32 1.01
C LEU A 77 4.16 7.12 -0.04
N VAL A 78 3.63 6.48 -1.08
CA VAL A 78 2.83 7.17 -2.10
C VAL A 78 1.51 7.71 -1.53
N SER A 79 0.95 7.05 -0.53
CA SER A 79 -0.27 7.49 0.17
C SER A 79 -0.04 8.76 1.01
N THR A 80 1.20 9.00 1.43
CA THR A 80 1.58 10.16 2.24
C THR A 80 2.39 11.22 1.49
N THR A 81 2.83 10.93 0.24
CA THR A 81 3.63 11.82 -0.62
C THR A 81 2.96 11.95 -1.99
N ASN A 82 1.70 12.40 -2.00
CA ASN A 82 0.88 12.43 -3.21
C ASN A 82 0.48 13.84 -3.67
N GLU A 83 0.80 14.88 -2.90
CA GLU A 83 0.46 16.26 -3.25
C GLU A 83 1.30 16.80 -4.42
N LYS A 84 2.51 16.26 -4.57
CA LYS A 84 3.44 16.66 -5.64
C LYS A 84 4.18 15.43 -6.16
N ARG A 85 4.29 15.33 -7.48
CA ARG A 85 5.11 14.30 -8.11
C ARG A 85 6.59 14.55 -7.84
N THR A 86 7.35 13.45 -7.69
CA THR A 86 8.79 13.50 -7.37
C THR A 86 9.67 13.40 -8.64
N TYR A 87 9.06 13.60 -9.81
CA TYR A 87 9.72 13.61 -11.11
C TYR A 87 9.13 14.71 -12.01
N PRO A 88 9.85 15.16 -13.07
CA PRO A 88 9.36 16.13 -14.03
C PRO A 88 8.13 15.59 -14.78
N ARG A 89 7.19 16.48 -15.11
CA ARG A 89 6.02 16.15 -15.93
C ARG A 89 6.43 15.53 -17.26
N VAL A 90 5.77 14.43 -17.64
CA VAL A 90 5.98 13.72 -18.90
C VAL A 90 4.83 13.96 -19.88
N ASP A 91 3.59 13.69 -19.46
CA ASP A 91 2.40 13.82 -20.29
C ASP A 91 1.12 14.05 -19.47
N ALA A 92 -0.06 13.90 -20.09
CA ALA A 92 -1.37 14.12 -19.46
C ALA A 92 -1.65 13.24 -18.22
N ALA A 93 -1.00 12.09 -18.09
CA ALA A 93 -1.17 11.26 -16.89
C ALA A 93 -0.55 11.91 -15.65
N ASP A 94 0.29 12.91 -15.83
CA ASP A 94 0.88 13.66 -14.72
C ASP A 94 0.05 14.89 -14.32
N ASP A 95 -0.97 15.23 -15.09
CA ASP A 95 -1.90 16.31 -14.79
C ASP A 95 -3.07 15.85 -13.89
N VAL A 96 -3.30 14.52 -13.78
CA VAL A 96 -4.30 13.95 -12.89
C VAL A 96 -3.68 13.52 -11.55
N SER A 97 -4.52 13.37 -10.52
CA SER A 97 -4.07 12.98 -9.19
C SER A 97 -3.36 11.62 -9.17
N CYS A 98 -2.21 11.54 -8.51
CA CYS A 98 -1.54 10.30 -8.18
C CYS A 98 -1.83 9.83 -6.74
N ARG A 99 -2.78 10.47 -6.04
CA ARG A 99 -3.22 10.04 -4.72
C ARG A 99 -4.08 8.78 -4.86
N PRO A 100 -3.78 7.68 -4.17
CA PRO A 100 -4.70 6.56 -4.09
C PRO A 100 -5.95 6.95 -3.28
N ASP A 101 -7.09 6.37 -3.62
CA ASP A 101 -8.35 6.63 -2.92
C ASP A 101 -8.48 5.77 -1.65
N PHE A 102 -7.74 4.66 -1.59
CA PHE A 102 -7.56 3.80 -0.42
C PHE A 102 -6.22 3.07 -0.46
N THR A 103 -5.80 2.54 0.68
CA THR A 103 -4.52 1.83 0.83
C THR A 103 -4.71 0.51 1.58
N ILE A 104 -4.06 -0.55 1.11
CA ILE A 104 -4.03 -1.85 1.78
C ILE A 104 -2.56 -2.21 2.04
N LEU A 105 -2.21 -2.42 3.30
CA LEU A 105 -0.86 -2.79 3.74
C LEU A 105 -0.89 -4.17 4.37
N THR A 106 -0.09 -5.09 3.85
CA THR A 106 0.06 -6.43 4.40
C THR A 106 1.51 -6.59 4.85
N TYR A 107 1.71 -6.86 6.11
CA TYR A 107 3.02 -6.95 6.80
C TYR A 107 4.02 -5.90 6.29
N PRO A 108 3.68 -4.59 6.38
CA PRO A 108 4.54 -3.54 5.85
C PRO A 108 5.89 -3.49 6.56
N ALA A 109 6.95 -3.28 5.78
CA ALA A 109 8.32 -3.09 6.30
C ALA A 109 8.76 -1.62 6.19
N TYR A 110 9.87 -1.27 6.82
CA TYR A 110 10.59 -0.01 6.65
C TYR A 110 9.82 1.29 6.95
N LEU A 111 8.74 1.21 7.73
CA LEU A 111 7.94 2.38 8.11
C LEU A 111 8.48 3.08 9.37
N ILE A 112 9.27 2.36 10.20
CA ILE A 112 9.82 2.90 11.45
C ILE A 112 11.28 3.31 11.29
N ASP A 113 11.68 4.31 12.06
CA ASP A 113 13.10 4.63 12.29
C ASP A 113 13.63 3.71 13.41
N GLU A 114 14.41 2.69 13.05
CA GLU A 114 14.97 1.74 14.00
C GLU A 114 15.88 2.39 15.06
N LYS A 115 16.37 3.61 14.81
CA LYS A 115 17.21 4.37 15.73
C LYS A 115 16.42 5.24 16.70
N GLN A 116 15.12 5.48 16.41
CA GLN A 116 14.25 6.33 17.21
C GLN A 116 12.95 5.56 17.52
N GLN A 117 12.94 4.92 18.68
CA GLN A 117 11.78 4.15 19.12
C GLN A 117 10.48 4.98 19.05
N GLY A 118 9.43 4.39 18.49
CA GLY A 118 8.12 5.02 18.40
C GLY A 118 7.97 6.04 17.27
N LYS A 119 8.94 6.14 16.35
CA LYS A 119 8.91 7.13 15.27
C LYS A 119 8.86 6.45 13.90
N LEU A 120 7.98 6.97 13.04
CA LEU A 120 8.01 6.66 11.61
C LEU A 120 9.25 7.29 10.96
N THR A 121 9.71 6.71 9.85
CA THR A 121 10.78 7.29 9.04
C THR A 121 10.37 8.67 8.51
N ASP A 122 11.35 9.53 8.27
CA ASP A 122 11.09 10.94 7.90
C ASP A 122 10.37 11.09 6.54
N GLU A 123 10.46 10.10 5.65
CA GLU A 123 9.75 10.11 4.38
C GLU A 123 8.26 9.82 4.52
N ILE A 124 7.81 9.16 5.58
CA ILE A 124 6.40 8.82 5.82
C ILE A 124 5.69 9.96 6.57
N LYS A 125 4.87 10.73 5.85
CA LYS A 125 4.24 11.96 6.37
C LYS A 125 2.72 11.84 6.42
N VAL A 126 2.23 11.04 7.39
CA VAL A 126 0.78 10.89 7.59
C VAL A 126 0.14 12.22 7.97
N ASN A 127 -0.96 12.55 7.28
CA ASN A 127 -1.75 13.75 7.53
C ASN A 127 -3.24 13.50 7.21
N ALA A 128 -4.10 14.48 7.41
CA ALA A 128 -5.55 14.33 7.20
C ALA A 128 -5.96 14.01 5.75
N LYS A 129 -5.06 14.17 4.76
CA LYS A 129 -5.30 13.83 3.35
C LYS A 129 -4.84 12.40 3.01
N THR A 130 -4.16 11.72 3.93
CA THR A 130 -3.81 10.30 3.75
C THR A 130 -5.08 9.49 3.53
N PRO A 131 -5.12 8.57 2.55
CA PRO A 131 -6.34 7.81 2.25
C PRO A 131 -6.72 6.83 3.36
N PRO A 132 -8.00 6.42 3.45
CA PRO A 132 -8.42 5.32 4.31
C PRO A 132 -7.54 4.10 4.11
N THR A 133 -7.14 3.44 5.19
CA THR A 133 -6.13 2.39 5.15
C THR A 133 -6.60 1.13 5.88
N PHE A 134 -6.42 -0.02 5.22
CA PHE A 134 -6.50 -1.35 5.82
C PHE A 134 -5.09 -1.88 6.08
N ILE A 135 -4.87 -2.46 7.26
CA ILE A 135 -3.58 -3.03 7.66
C ILE A 135 -3.78 -4.46 8.18
N PHE A 136 -2.98 -5.38 7.68
CA PHE A 136 -2.94 -6.75 8.18
C PHE A 136 -1.50 -7.15 8.55
N GLN A 137 -1.32 -7.71 9.75
CA GLN A 137 0.00 -8.04 10.29
C GLN A 137 -0.08 -9.25 11.22
N THR A 138 1.05 -9.93 11.42
CA THR A 138 1.23 -10.99 12.41
C THR A 138 2.29 -10.61 13.43
N GLU A 139 2.10 -10.99 14.69
CA GLU A 139 2.98 -10.61 15.79
C GLU A 139 4.32 -11.36 15.74
N ASP A 140 4.31 -12.60 15.27
CA ASP A 140 5.48 -13.44 15.09
C ASP A 140 6.31 -13.14 13.82
N ASP A 141 5.98 -12.06 13.11
CA ASP A 141 6.73 -11.61 11.94
C ASP A 141 8.16 -11.20 12.34
N PRO A 142 9.23 -11.77 11.74
CA PRO A 142 10.60 -11.32 12.01
C PRO A 142 10.87 -9.89 11.54
N VAL A 143 10.04 -9.31 10.68
CA VAL A 143 10.03 -7.89 10.36
C VAL A 143 9.17 -7.19 11.41
N ASN A 144 9.76 -6.22 12.09
CA ASN A 144 9.17 -5.51 13.23
C ASN A 144 7.70 -5.16 13.06
N VAL A 145 6.83 -5.73 13.88
CA VAL A 145 5.38 -5.46 13.92
C VAL A 145 5.06 -3.98 14.17
N GLU A 146 5.97 -3.26 14.81
CA GLU A 146 5.89 -1.83 15.07
C GLU A 146 5.75 -0.99 13.80
N ASN A 147 6.19 -1.48 12.64
CA ASN A 147 5.91 -0.82 11.35
C ASN A 147 4.41 -0.59 11.16
N ALA A 148 3.60 -1.61 11.40
CA ALA A 148 2.15 -1.53 11.28
C ALA A 148 1.54 -0.71 12.43
N LEU A 149 1.98 -0.95 13.67
CA LEU A 149 1.45 -0.30 14.88
C LEU A 149 1.63 1.23 14.85
N TYR A 150 2.83 1.70 14.55
CA TYR A 150 3.10 3.15 14.55
C TYR A 150 2.47 3.85 13.34
N TYR A 151 2.39 3.18 12.20
CA TYR A 151 1.65 3.73 11.07
C TYR A 151 0.15 3.85 11.38
N TYR A 152 -0.46 2.82 11.98
CA TYR A 152 -1.86 2.89 12.44
C TYR A 152 -2.07 4.01 13.46
N LEU A 153 -1.16 4.16 14.43
CA LEU A 153 -1.24 5.23 15.43
C LEU A 153 -1.19 6.62 14.79
N ALA A 154 -0.30 6.80 13.80
CA ALA A 154 -0.20 8.05 13.05
C ALA A 154 -1.48 8.36 12.25
N LEU A 155 -2.08 7.35 11.60
CA LEU A 155 -3.38 7.48 10.92
C LEU A 155 -4.47 7.93 11.89
N LYS A 156 -4.55 7.31 13.06
CA LYS A 156 -5.50 7.67 14.12
C LYS A 156 -5.32 9.11 14.60
N GLN A 157 -4.07 9.53 14.84
CA GLN A 157 -3.74 10.91 15.25
C GLN A 157 -4.13 11.92 14.18
N ALA A 158 -3.94 11.58 12.90
CA ALA A 158 -4.36 12.39 11.76
C ALA A 158 -5.87 12.33 11.46
N LYS A 159 -6.66 11.58 12.25
CA LYS A 159 -8.11 11.35 12.05
C LYS A 159 -8.45 10.70 10.71
N VAL A 160 -7.54 9.91 10.17
CA VAL A 160 -7.76 9.09 8.97
C VAL A 160 -8.45 7.79 9.39
N ARG A 161 -9.47 7.37 8.62
CA ARG A 161 -10.12 6.07 8.83
C ARG A 161 -9.13 4.95 8.58
N ALA A 162 -8.95 4.06 9.56
CA ALA A 162 -8.07 2.92 9.44
C ALA A 162 -8.68 1.71 10.15
N GLU A 163 -8.47 0.54 9.55
CA GLU A 163 -8.79 -0.77 10.13
C GLU A 163 -7.50 -1.58 10.18
N MET A 164 -7.21 -2.19 11.33
CA MET A 164 -6.01 -3.00 11.52
C MET A 164 -6.36 -4.33 12.16
N HIS A 165 -5.81 -5.40 11.62
CA HIS A 165 -5.89 -6.75 12.15
C HIS A 165 -4.48 -7.24 12.47
N LEU A 166 -4.27 -7.60 13.73
CA LEU A 166 -3.03 -8.19 14.22
C LEU A 166 -3.33 -9.60 14.74
N TYR A 167 -2.66 -10.59 14.18
CA TYR A 167 -2.81 -12.00 14.58
C TYR A 167 -1.54 -12.51 15.25
N PRO A 168 -1.64 -13.44 16.19
CA PRO A 168 -0.48 -13.89 16.96
C PRO A 168 0.54 -14.66 16.11
N THR A 169 0.08 -15.32 15.03
CA THR A 169 0.95 -16.20 14.21
C THR A 169 0.66 -16.08 12.73
N GLY A 170 1.70 -16.28 11.90
CA GLY A 170 1.65 -16.26 10.45
C GLY A 170 2.99 -15.98 9.80
N GLY A 171 3.94 -15.39 10.54
CA GLY A 171 5.26 -15.01 10.04
C GLY A 171 5.21 -13.90 8.98
N HIS A 172 6.15 -13.95 8.04
CA HIS A 172 6.32 -12.97 6.97
C HIS A 172 6.22 -13.61 5.58
N GLY A 173 5.80 -12.83 4.58
CA GLY A 173 5.88 -13.27 3.17
C GLY A 173 4.86 -14.33 2.77
N TYR A 174 3.75 -14.48 3.48
CA TYR A 174 2.71 -15.47 3.15
C TYR A 174 1.90 -15.09 1.90
N GLY A 175 1.96 -13.84 1.43
CA GLY A 175 1.21 -13.35 0.27
C GLY A 175 -0.28 -13.59 0.42
N ILE A 176 -0.89 -14.20 -0.61
CA ILE A 176 -2.32 -14.55 -0.59
C ILE A 176 -2.58 -15.99 -0.13
N ARG A 177 -1.53 -16.79 0.03
CA ARG A 177 -1.69 -18.20 0.40
C ARG A 177 -2.06 -18.32 1.87
N SER A 178 -3.04 -19.17 2.15
CA SER A 178 -3.41 -19.49 3.52
C SER A 178 -2.24 -20.18 4.21
N THR A 179 -1.91 -19.72 5.40
CA THR A 179 -0.98 -20.37 6.32
C THR A 179 -1.72 -20.89 7.52
N THR A 180 -1.06 -21.66 8.37
CA THR A 180 -1.60 -22.06 9.67
C THR A 180 -1.69 -20.82 10.56
N GLY A 181 -2.82 -20.63 11.24
CA GLY A 181 -3.09 -19.44 12.08
C GLY A 181 -4.08 -18.46 11.45
N GLY A 182 -4.06 -17.21 11.88
CA GLY A 182 -5.05 -16.20 11.49
C GLY A 182 -4.96 -15.67 10.08
N THR A 183 -3.89 -16.00 9.32
CA THR A 183 -3.64 -15.40 7.99
C THR A 183 -4.59 -15.91 6.89
N GLY A 184 -5.29 -17.02 7.11
CA GLY A 184 -6.26 -17.54 6.14
C GLY A 184 -7.47 -16.64 5.89
N VAL A 185 -7.79 -15.73 6.81
CA VAL A 185 -9.02 -14.90 6.75
C VAL A 185 -8.80 -13.50 6.20
N TYR A 186 -7.55 -13.06 5.98
CA TYR A 186 -7.33 -11.65 5.67
C TYR A 186 -7.92 -11.19 4.34
N LYS A 187 -8.02 -12.07 3.34
CA LYS A 187 -8.69 -11.80 2.07
C LYS A 187 -10.16 -11.44 2.27
N GLU A 188 -10.86 -12.21 3.11
CA GLU A 188 -12.26 -11.96 3.45
C GLU A 188 -12.41 -10.65 4.23
N LEU A 189 -11.46 -10.34 5.10
CA LEU A 189 -11.43 -9.08 5.85
C LEU A 189 -11.24 -7.90 4.90
N ILE A 190 -10.31 -7.98 3.94
CA ILE A 190 -10.14 -6.97 2.89
C ILE A 190 -11.44 -6.77 2.10
N ALA A 191 -12.06 -7.85 1.61
CA ALA A 191 -13.30 -7.77 0.85
C ALA A 191 -14.43 -7.10 1.64
N LYS A 192 -14.60 -7.47 2.91
CA LYS A 192 -15.58 -6.86 3.82
C LYS A 192 -15.29 -5.37 4.05
N TRP A 193 -14.01 -5.03 4.27
CA TRP A 193 -13.60 -3.65 4.47
C TRP A 193 -13.85 -2.78 3.23
N MET A 194 -13.56 -3.30 2.04
CA MET A 194 -13.84 -2.59 0.78
C MET A 194 -15.35 -2.32 0.62
N VAL A 195 -16.19 -3.34 0.81
CA VAL A 195 -17.65 -3.20 0.74
C VAL A 195 -18.17 -2.19 1.78
N GLY A 196 -17.71 -2.29 3.03
CA GLY A 196 -18.09 -1.39 4.12
C GLY A 196 -17.71 0.07 3.89
N ASN A 197 -16.64 0.31 3.11
CA ASN A 197 -16.18 1.65 2.73
C ASN A 197 -16.68 2.10 1.35
N LYS A 198 -17.49 1.29 0.66
CA LYS A 198 -18.04 1.55 -0.69
C LYS A 198 -16.95 1.78 -1.75
N LEU A 199 -15.88 1.00 -1.66
CA LEU A 199 -14.71 1.03 -2.54
C LEU A 199 -14.86 0.06 -3.71
#